data_31dda8dcae3473648c1da41a910cbc95
#
_entry.id   31dda8dcae3473648c1da41a910cbc95
#
_cell.length_a   1.000
_cell.length_b   1.000
_cell.length_c   1.000
_cell.angle_alpha   90.00
_cell.angle_beta   90.00
_cell.angle_gamma   90.00
#
_symmetry.space_group_name_H-M   'P 1'
#
loop_
_entity.id
_entity.type
_entity.pdbx_description
1 polymer ?
#
loop_
_entity_poly.entity_id
_entity_poly.type
_entity_poly.pdbx_seq_one_letter_code
_entity_poly.pdbx_strand_id
1 'polypeptide(L)'
;MITRLLKSVREYKKPSILAPVLVSCEVVMEVLMPLLMSKLIDKGIEKGDMNYVWWMGTLLLVCMFISMAFGALSGREAAKASAGFAKNLRHDMFHNLQTFSFSNIDKFKTSSIITRLTTDVTNVQNAYQMVIRIAVRAPIMLIFARCASFYLNAKVALILLGIAPVLLLGLIIVFRYAHPIFVRMFKKFDVMNNVVQENVRGIRVVKSFVREEHEIGKFTEVNNSIRNDAVKAERAINFNGPLMMASVYTAMLLISWVGAKLVVNNEMTTGQLTSMFSYTMQILMSLMMVSMIIVMLVISKTSAERISELLDETPDITNPENPVMEVKDGSIDFDHVYFSYSKNKEKSCLMDFDIHINSGETIGIIGGTGSGKSSFVQLIPRLYDATDGDIKVGGVDVRNYDLDVIRDNVAMVLQKNVLFSGTIKENLRWGNPNATDEEMIEACKIAQADSFISAFPDGYDTYIEQGGTNVSGGQKQRLCIARALLKNPKILILDDSTSAVDTATDAQIQKGFAEYIPGTTKLIIAQRISSVENADRIIVIDNGKINAIGTHDELLKDNEIYKEVYESQKKGGEE
;
A
#
# COMPACT_ATOMS: atom_id res chain seq x y z
N MET A 1 -1.40 9.06 -15.19
CA MET A 1 -0.49 8.80 -14.07
C MET A 1 0.11 10.10 -13.48
N ILE A 2 1.13 10.74 -14.09
CA ILE A 2 1.84 11.92 -13.50
C ILE A 2 0.86 13.04 -13.12
N THR A 3 -0.02 13.44 -14.01
CA THR A 3 -1.03 14.48 -13.77
C THR A 3 -1.95 14.14 -12.59
N ARG A 4 -2.25 12.84 -12.39
CA ARG A 4 -3.07 12.36 -11.27
C ARG A 4 -2.31 12.56 -9.95
N LEU A 5 -1.07 12.09 -9.88
CA LEU A 5 -0.24 12.24 -8.69
C LEU A 5 0.01 13.71 -8.32
N LEU A 6 0.26 14.56 -9.31
CA LEU A 6 0.49 16.01 -9.07
C LEU A 6 -0.74 16.73 -8.49
N LYS A 7 -1.96 16.19 -8.59
CA LYS A 7 -3.12 16.75 -7.89
C LYS A 7 -2.95 16.73 -6.36
N SER A 8 -2.21 15.77 -5.82
CA SER A 8 -1.93 15.67 -4.38
C SER A 8 -0.89 16.69 -3.87
N VAL A 9 -0.32 17.54 -4.73
CA VAL A 9 0.57 18.64 -4.30
C VAL A 9 -0.18 19.72 -3.52
N ARG A 10 -1.42 20.04 -3.90
CA ARG A 10 -2.36 20.92 -3.18
C ARG A 10 -1.70 22.19 -2.59
N GLU A 11 -1.70 22.34 -1.28
CA GLU A 11 -1.15 23.47 -0.53
C GLU A 11 0.38 23.62 -0.65
N TYR A 12 1.08 22.60 -1.11
CA TYR A 12 2.54 22.59 -1.26
C TYR A 12 3.03 23.11 -2.63
N LYS A 13 2.15 23.73 -3.45
CA LYS A 13 2.53 24.34 -4.74
C LYS A 13 3.58 25.43 -4.58
N LYS A 14 3.45 26.30 -3.57
CA LYS A 14 4.40 27.38 -3.31
C LYS A 14 5.82 26.85 -3.03
N PRO A 15 6.05 25.93 -2.06
CA PRO A 15 7.35 25.31 -1.85
C PRO A 15 7.89 24.59 -3.10
N SER A 16 7.01 23.93 -3.86
CA SER A 16 7.38 23.20 -5.08
C SER A 16 7.89 24.09 -6.21
N ILE A 17 7.46 25.34 -6.27
CA ILE A 17 7.93 26.34 -7.25
C ILE A 17 9.15 27.10 -6.68
N LEU A 18 9.15 27.39 -5.38
CA LEU A 18 10.22 28.15 -4.75
C LEU A 18 11.55 27.38 -4.71
N ALA A 19 11.51 26.07 -4.49
CA ALA A 19 12.71 25.23 -4.45
C ALA A 19 13.51 25.27 -5.78
N PRO A 20 12.92 25.08 -6.97
CA PRO A 20 13.59 25.24 -8.26
C PRO A 20 14.15 26.65 -8.48
N VAL A 21 13.42 27.69 -8.08
CA VAL A 21 13.88 29.08 -8.22
C VAL A 21 15.13 29.32 -7.36
N LEU A 22 15.07 28.90 -6.09
CA LEU A 22 16.20 29.09 -5.17
C LEU A 22 17.44 28.31 -5.60
N VAL A 23 17.29 27.07 -6.09
CA VAL A 23 18.43 26.29 -6.60
C VAL A 23 18.99 26.92 -7.88
N SER A 24 18.16 27.55 -8.70
CA SER A 24 18.64 28.29 -9.87
C SER A 24 19.50 29.49 -9.48
N CYS A 25 19.07 30.23 -8.44
CA CYS A 25 19.87 31.34 -7.88
C CYS A 25 21.20 30.85 -7.27
N GLU A 26 21.17 29.71 -6.56
CA GLU A 26 22.37 29.05 -6.04
C GLU A 26 23.35 28.73 -7.15
N VAL A 27 22.91 28.13 -8.25
CA VAL A 27 23.74 27.77 -9.42
C VAL A 27 24.34 29.00 -10.07
N VAL A 28 23.58 30.09 -10.20
CA VAL A 28 24.11 31.36 -10.73
C VAL A 28 25.28 31.85 -9.88
N MET A 29 25.14 31.84 -8.56
CA MET A 29 26.24 32.24 -7.66
C MET A 29 27.47 31.33 -7.79
N GLU A 30 27.25 30.01 -7.87
CA GLU A 30 28.34 29.04 -8.05
C GLU A 30 29.09 29.21 -9.36
N VAL A 31 28.40 29.56 -10.46
CA VAL A 31 29.04 29.84 -11.77
C VAL A 31 29.76 31.17 -11.76
N LEU A 32 29.31 32.15 -10.99
CA LEU A 32 30.00 33.46 -10.87
C LEU A 32 31.33 33.36 -10.11
N MET A 33 31.47 32.44 -9.15
CA MET A 33 32.67 32.33 -8.31
C MET A 33 33.97 32.13 -9.13
N PRO A 34 34.07 31.19 -10.11
CA PRO A 34 35.26 31.07 -10.93
C PRO A 34 35.55 32.30 -11.78
N LEU A 35 34.52 33.03 -12.28
CA LEU A 35 34.72 34.30 -13.02
C LEU A 35 35.33 35.38 -12.14
N LEU A 36 34.89 35.50 -10.89
CA LEU A 36 35.45 36.44 -9.92
C LEU A 36 36.86 36.02 -9.52
N MET A 37 37.11 34.72 -9.37
CA MET A 37 38.44 34.16 -9.07
C MET A 37 39.44 34.47 -10.18
N SER A 38 39.04 34.38 -11.47
CA SER A 38 39.86 34.80 -12.59
C SER A 38 40.31 36.25 -12.42
N LYS A 39 39.36 37.16 -12.14
CA LYS A 39 39.69 38.60 -11.97
C LYS A 39 40.57 38.85 -10.75
N LEU A 40 40.40 38.10 -9.67
CA LEU A 40 41.25 38.18 -8.47
C LEU A 40 42.70 37.82 -8.82
N ILE A 41 42.90 36.74 -9.59
CA ILE A 41 44.25 36.32 -10.02
C ILE A 41 44.88 37.37 -10.94
N ASP A 42 44.16 37.73 -12.02
CA ASP A 42 44.72 38.58 -13.10
C ASP A 42 44.97 40.04 -12.69
N LYS A 43 44.10 40.60 -11.82
CA LYS A 43 44.20 42.03 -11.43
C LYS A 43 44.75 42.24 -10.02
N GLY A 44 44.61 41.24 -9.15
CA GLY A 44 45.11 41.32 -7.78
C GLY A 44 46.50 40.70 -7.64
N ILE A 45 46.58 39.37 -7.86
CA ILE A 45 47.81 38.60 -7.57
C ILE A 45 48.90 38.96 -8.59
N GLU A 46 48.63 38.90 -9.89
CA GLU A 46 49.64 39.18 -10.93
C GLU A 46 50.15 40.63 -10.91
N LYS A 47 49.29 41.58 -10.53
CA LYS A 47 49.67 43.01 -10.44
C LYS A 47 50.18 43.40 -9.06
N GLY A 48 50.16 42.51 -8.07
CA GLY A 48 50.59 42.80 -6.70
C GLY A 48 49.69 43.80 -5.95
N ASP A 49 48.43 43.97 -6.39
CA ASP A 49 47.48 44.92 -5.77
C ASP A 49 46.71 44.21 -4.63
N MET A 50 47.26 44.34 -3.42
CA MET A 50 46.66 43.75 -2.20
C MET A 50 45.30 44.36 -1.86
N ASN A 51 45.03 45.61 -2.19
CA ASN A 51 43.72 46.21 -1.94
C ASN A 51 42.64 45.55 -2.81
N TYR A 52 42.96 45.30 -4.08
CA TYR A 52 42.07 44.56 -4.98
C TYR A 52 41.87 43.12 -4.53
N VAL A 53 42.90 42.43 -4.01
CA VAL A 53 42.79 41.10 -3.45
C VAL A 53 41.82 41.06 -2.26
N TRP A 54 41.96 41.99 -1.32
CA TRP A 54 41.07 42.08 -0.16
C TRP A 54 39.62 42.37 -0.58
N TRP A 55 39.40 43.31 -1.49
CA TRP A 55 38.05 43.63 -1.96
C TRP A 55 37.40 42.46 -2.70
N MET A 56 38.12 41.83 -3.62
CA MET A 56 37.60 40.69 -4.38
C MET A 56 37.41 39.43 -3.52
N GLY A 57 38.31 39.21 -2.57
CA GLY A 57 38.20 38.14 -1.58
C GLY A 57 36.94 38.30 -0.71
N THR A 58 36.68 39.53 -0.23
CA THR A 58 35.43 39.81 0.51
C THR A 58 34.19 39.57 -0.36
N LEU A 59 34.21 40.00 -1.64
CA LEU A 59 33.11 39.74 -2.56
C LEU A 59 32.86 38.23 -2.78
N LEU A 60 33.92 37.44 -2.93
CA LEU A 60 33.82 35.98 -3.05
C LEU A 60 33.20 35.34 -1.78
N LEU A 61 33.60 35.81 -0.58
CA LEU A 61 33.01 35.38 0.67
C LEU A 61 31.51 35.70 0.74
N VAL A 62 31.11 36.89 0.34
CA VAL A 62 29.70 37.31 0.27
C VAL A 62 28.93 36.41 -0.71
N CYS A 63 29.44 36.16 -1.91
CA CYS A 63 28.84 35.28 -2.90
C CYS A 63 28.69 33.85 -2.36
N MET A 64 29.68 33.33 -1.62
CA MET A 64 29.65 32.02 -0.97
C MET A 64 28.52 31.94 0.07
N PHE A 65 28.40 32.94 0.95
CA PHE A 65 27.32 32.97 1.95
C PHE A 65 25.93 33.08 1.32
N ILE A 66 25.79 33.89 0.24
CA ILE A 66 24.54 33.98 -0.52
C ILE A 66 24.20 32.63 -1.17
N SER A 67 25.17 31.97 -1.82
CA SER A 67 24.99 30.64 -2.40
C SER A 67 24.56 29.61 -1.36
N MET A 68 25.25 29.61 -0.21
CA MET A 68 24.91 28.74 0.92
C MET A 68 23.47 28.98 1.43
N ALA A 69 23.07 30.26 1.53
CA ALA A 69 21.71 30.60 1.96
C ALA A 69 20.66 30.11 0.95
N PHE A 70 20.87 30.31 -0.36
CA PHE A 70 19.98 29.83 -1.40
C PHE A 70 19.91 28.27 -1.40
N GLY A 71 21.04 27.59 -1.24
CA GLY A 71 21.11 26.14 -1.15
C GLY A 71 20.35 25.58 0.06
N ALA A 72 20.53 26.19 1.23
CA ALA A 72 19.84 25.81 2.46
C ALA A 72 18.31 26.04 2.35
N LEU A 73 17.91 27.21 1.85
CA LEU A 73 16.50 27.54 1.64
C LEU A 73 15.85 26.63 0.59
N SER A 74 16.54 26.37 -0.54
CA SER A 74 16.07 25.42 -1.56
C SER A 74 15.89 24.02 -0.98
N GLY A 75 16.86 23.56 -0.18
CA GLY A 75 16.78 22.26 0.51
C GLY A 75 15.58 22.17 1.45
N ARG A 76 15.36 23.22 2.26
CA ARG A 76 14.22 23.33 3.16
C ARG A 76 12.89 23.28 2.41
N GLU A 77 12.72 24.09 1.37
CA GLU A 77 11.47 24.15 0.61
C GLU A 77 11.24 22.84 -0.18
N ALA A 78 12.28 22.22 -0.72
CA ALA A 78 12.19 20.93 -1.38
C ALA A 78 11.76 19.81 -0.42
N ALA A 79 12.33 19.77 0.79
CA ALA A 79 11.95 18.82 1.83
C ALA A 79 10.49 19.02 2.26
N LYS A 80 10.07 20.28 2.49
CA LYS A 80 8.69 20.63 2.83
C LYS A 80 7.71 20.23 1.74
N ALA A 81 8.04 20.49 0.48
CA ALA A 81 7.23 20.14 -0.68
C ALA A 81 7.08 18.63 -0.84
N SER A 82 8.19 17.89 -0.76
CA SER A 82 8.19 16.43 -0.97
C SER A 82 7.50 15.68 0.18
N ALA A 83 7.77 16.06 1.42
CA ALA A 83 7.11 15.47 2.58
C ALA A 83 5.61 15.77 2.61
N GLY A 84 5.22 17.00 2.27
CA GLY A 84 3.82 17.39 2.17
C GLY A 84 3.09 16.67 1.04
N PHE A 85 3.71 16.55 -0.12
CA PHE A 85 3.19 15.75 -1.23
C PHE A 85 2.97 14.30 -0.82
N ALA A 86 3.94 13.67 -0.14
CA ALA A 86 3.82 12.29 0.34
C ALA A 86 2.72 12.12 1.41
N LYS A 87 2.57 13.11 2.32
CA LYS A 87 1.47 13.15 3.28
C LYS A 87 0.11 13.11 2.57
N ASN A 88 -0.08 14.01 1.60
CA ASN A 88 -1.34 14.07 0.86
C ASN A 88 -1.59 12.81 0.03
N LEU A 89 -0.54 12.24 -0.55
CA LEU A 89 -0.64 10.99 -1.32
C LEU A 89 -1.11 9.82 -0.45
N ARG A 90 -0.53 9.66 0.76
CA ARG A 90 -0.98 8.65 1.73
C ARG A 90 -2.41 8.88 2.17
N HIS A 91 -2.77 10.13 2.42
CA HIS A 91 -4.15 10.49 2.79
C HIS A 91 -5.13 10.12 1.67
N ASP A 92 -4.83 10.50 0.43
CA ASP A 92 -5.70 10.24 -0.71
C ASP A 92 -5.87 8.74 -0.98
N MET A 93 -4.77 7.97 -0.88
CA MET A 93 -4.80 6.50 -1.03
C MET A 93 -5.60 5.84 0.10
N PHE A 94 -5.39 6.26 1.34
CA PHE A 94 -6.10 5.70 2.48
C PHE A 94 -7.59 6.04 2.44
N HIS A 95 -7.93 7.28 2.08
CA HIS A 95 -9.32 7.70 1.90
C HIS A 95 -10.00 6.87 0.79
N ASN A 96 -9.33 6.71 -0.37
CA ASN A 96 -9.87 5.91 -1.46
C ASN A 96 -10.09 4.44 -1.05
N LEU A 97 -9.15 3.88 -0.27
CA LEU A 97 -9.26 2.51 0.26
C LEU A 97 -10.50 2.33 1.14
N GLN A 98 -10.90 3.35 1.92
CA GLN A 98 -12.10 3.28 2.77
C GLN A 98 -13.42 3.29 1.97
N THR A 99 -13.39 3.76 0.72
CA THR A 99 -14.56 3.74 -0.16
C THR A 99 -14.72 2.44 -0.95
N PHE A 100 -13.73 1.54 -0.91
CA PHE A 100 -13.73 0.31 -1.69
C PHE A 100 -14.81 -0.67 -1.23
N SER A 101 -15.44 -1.31 -2.19
CA SER A 101 -16.26 -2.51 -1.98
C SER A 101 -15.37 -3.74 -1.72
N PHE A 102 -15.96 -4.83 -1.27
CA PHE A 102 -15.23 -6.08 -1.05
C PHE A 102 -14.57 -6.59 -2.34
N SER A 103 -15.26 -6.50 -3.48
CA SER A 103 -14.73 -6.87 -4.79
C SER A 103 -13.49 -6.07 -5.20
N ASN A 104 -13.40 -4.77 -4.84
CA ASN A 104 -12.19 -3.98 -5.06
C ASN A 104 -11.05 -4.44 -4.14
N ILE A 105 -11.35 -4.72 -2.86
CA ILE A 105 -10.34 -5.19 -1.89
C ILE A 105 -9.75 -6.54 -2.33
N ASP A 106 -10.58 -7.44 -2.86
CA ASP A 106 -10.15 -8.77 -3.33
C ASP A 106 -9.16 -8.72 -4.49
N LYS A 107 -9.16 -7.63 -5.29
CA LYS A 107 -8.16 -7.40 -6.36
C LYS A 107 -6.76 -7.17 -5.80
N PHE A 108 -6.64 -6.65 -4.59
CA PHE A 108 -5.37 -6.25 -4.00
C PHE A 108 -5.00 -7.13 -2.81
N LYS A 109 -3.79 -7.68 -2.81
CA LYS A 109 -3.26 -8.33 -1.61
C LYS A 109 -2.98 -7.28 -0.54
N THR A 110 -3.35 -7.53 0.71
CA THR A 110 -3.11 -6.62 1.85
C THR A 110 -1.64 -6.17 1.95
N SER A 111 -0.69 -7.10 1.75
CA SER A 111 0.74 -6.78 1.74
C SER A 111 1.12 -5.79 0.64
N SER A 112 0.47 -5.86 -0.53
CA SER A 112 0.68 -4.93 -1.64
C SER A 112 0.17 -3.52 -1.30
N ILE A 113 -0.99 -3.42 -0.66
CA ILE A 113 -1.56 -2.13 -0.20
C ILE A 113 -0.61 -1.46 0.81
N ILE A 114 -0.11 -2.22 1.79
CA ILE A 114 0.86 -1.72 2.78
C ILE A 114 2.13 -1.20 2.08
N THR A 115 2.68 -1.97 1.13
CA THR A 115 3.88 -1.56 0.36
C THR A 115 3.64 -0.27 -0.42
N ARG A 116 2.45 -0.10 -1.02
CA ARG A 116 2.06 1.13 -1.74
C ARG A 116 2.01 2.34 -0.82
N LEU A 117 1.41 2.20 0.38
CA LEU A 117 1.30 3.28 1.38
C LEU A 117 2.63 3.64 2.06
N THR A 118 3.62 2.76 2.03
CA THR A 118 4.92 2.93 2.70
C THR A 118 6.05 3.14 1.69
N THR A 119 6.59 2.07 1.15
CA THR A 119 7.78 2.07 0.29
C THR A 119 7.57 2.81 -1.02
N ASP A 120 6.44 2.57 -1.72
CA ASP A 120 6.17 3.21 -3.00
C ASP A 120 5.98 4.72 -2.86
N VAL A 121 5.26 5.17 -1.83
CA VAL A 121 5.13 6.61 -1.55
C VAL A 121 6.49 7.23 -1.23
N THR A 122 7.36 6.53 -0.49
CA THR A 122 8.71 7.01 -0.18
C THR A 122 9.57 7.13 -1.45
N ASN A 123 9.50 6.17 -2.36
CA ASN A 123 10.18 6.22 -3.65
C ASN A 123 9.73 7.41 -4.50
N VAL A 124 8.40 7.62 -4.58
CA VAL A 124 7.82 8.75 -5.32
C VAL A 124 8.14 10.09 -4.65
N GLN A 125 8.16 10.16 -3.31
CA GLN A 125 8.58 11.33 -2.55
C GLN A 125 10.03 11.72 -2.87
N ASN A 126 10.95 10.74 -2.85
CA ASN A 126 12.36 10.97 -3.15
C ASN A 126 12.56 11.41 -4.60
N ALA A 127 11.86 10.79 -5.54
CA ALA A 127 11.89 11.21 -6.94
C ALA A 127 11.36 12.62 -7.12
N TYR A 128 10.25 12.97 -6.46
CA TYR A 128 9.70 14.32 -6.51
C TYR A 128 10.69 15.36 -5.98
N GLN A 129 11.34 15.07 -4.83
CA GLN A 129 12.37 15.95 -4.27
C GLN A 129 13.56 16.12 -5.23
N MET A 130 14.02 15.03 -5.86
CA MET A 130 15.09 15.08 -6.85
C MET A 130 14.70 15.88 -8.09
N VAL A 131 13.47 15.73 -8.57
CA VAL A 131 12.97 16.47 -9.74
C VAL A 131 12.94 17.96 -9.48
N ILE A 132 12.39 18.43 -8.36
CA ILE A 132 12.25 19.86 -8.08
C ILE A 132 13.56 20.55 -7.69
N ARG A 133 14.62 19.79 -7.36
CA ARG A 133 15.92 20.33 -6.96
C ARG A 133 17.04 19.92 -7.92
N ILE A 134 17.38 18.64 -8.00
CA ILE A 134 18.57 18.15 -8.71
C ILE A 134 18.34 18.17 -10.23
N ALA A 135 17.13 17.78 -10.69
CA ALA A 135 16.82 17.78 -12.12
C ALA A 135 16.72 19.21 -12.70
N VAL A 136 16.51 20.23 -11.86
CA VAL A 136 16.60 21.63 -12.25
C VAL A 136 18.05 22.13 -12.18
N ARG A 137 18.78 21.80 -11.10
CA ARG A 137 20.17 22.21 -10.87
C ARG A 137 21.10 21.74 -11.99
N ALA A 138 21.07 20.45 -12.34
CA ALA A 138 22.06 19.88 -13.24
C ALA A 138 22.03 20.46 -14.66
N PRO A 139 20.87 20.60 -15.35
CA PRO A 139 20.83 21.27 -16.66
C PRO A 139 21.22 22.75 -16.61
N ILE A 140 20.75 23.47 -15.59
CA ILE A 140 21.07 24.91 -15.44
C ILE A 140 22.57 25.08 -15.22
N MET A 141 23.19 24.29 -14.34
CA MET A 141 24.64 24.30 -14.13
C MET A 141 25.39 24.00 -15.43
N LEU A 142 24.98 23.00 -16.18
CA LEU A 142 25.59 22.60 -17.44
C LEU A 142 25.54 23.74 -18.48
N ILE A 143 24.39 24.43 -18.58
CA ILE A 143 24.19 25.53 -19.51
C ILE A 143 25.05 26.74 -19.09
N PHE A 144 24.91 27.19 -17.83
CA PHE A 144 25.60 28.39 -17.38
C PHE A 144 27.12 28.22 -17.29
N ALA A 145 27.61 27.06 -16.78
CA ALA A 145 29.04 26.80 -16.76
C ALA A 145 29.63 26.72 -18.18
N ARG A 146 28.86 26.20 -19.14
CA ARG A 146 29.26 26.19 -20.55
C ARG A 146 29.28 27.60 -21.15
N CYS A 147 28.25 28.41 -20.94
CA CYS A 147 28.23 29.82 -21.37
C CYS A 147 29.39 30.60 -20.77
N ALA A 148 29.66 30.43 -19.47
CA ALA A 148 30.78 31.09 -18.79
C ALA A 148 32.14 30.64 -19.36
N SER A 149 32.30 29.35 -19.68
CA SER A 149 33.51 28.84 -20.35
C SER A 149 33.73 29.47 -21.71
N PHE A 150 32.69 29.61 -22.53
CA PHE A 150 32.77 30.25 -23.84
C PHE A 150 33.07 31.77 -23.72
N TYR A 151 32.52 32.42 -22.69
CA TYR A 151 32.81 33.85 -22.40
C TYR A 151 34.29 34.08 -22.05
N LEU A 152 34.91 33.16 -21.30
CA LEU A 152 36.32 33.25 -20.93
C LEU A 152 37.25 33.02 -22.13
N ASN A 153 37.09 31.86 -22.80
CA ASN A 153 37.87 31.55 -24.00
C ASN A 153 37.19 30.47 -24.83
N ALA A 154 36.73 30.81 -26.03
CA ALA A 154 36.01 29.92 -26.92
C ALA A 154 36.86 28.71 -27.40
N LYS A 155 38.17 28.90 -27.63
CA LYS A 155 39.06 27.82 -28.10
C LYS A 155 39.18 26.69 -27.05
N VAL A 156 39.31 27.06 -25.78
CA VAL A 156 39.39 26.08 -24.68
C VAL A 156 37.99 25.47 -24.38
N ALA A 157 36.92 26.26 -24.47
CA ALA A 157 35.56 25.79 -24.29
C ALA A 157 35.15 24.70 -25.29
N LEU A 158 35.69 24.71 -26.52
CA LEU A 158 35.47 23.66 -27.52
C LEU A 158 36.00 22.28 -27.07
N ILE A 159 37.09 22.25 -26.26
CA ILE A 159 37.61 21.00 -25.67
C ILE A 159 36.53 20.37 -24.78
N LEU A 160 35.90 21.15 -23.91
CA LEU A 160 34.83 20.70 -23.03
C LEU A 160 33.58 20.26 -23.82
N LEU A 161 33.31 20.96 -24.95
CA LEU A 161 32.21 20.57 -25.83
C LEU A 161 32.46 19.22 -26.48
N GLY A 162 33.71 18.83 -26.75
CA GLY A 162 34.09 17.52 -27.30
C GLY A 162 34.06 16.39 -26.25
N ILE A 163 34.56 16.66 -25.04
CA ILE A 163 34.67 15.63 -23.99
C ILE A 163 33.31 15.27 -23.37
N ALA A 164 32.42 16.26 -23.18
CA ALA A 164 31.13 16.02 -22.53
C ALA A 164 30.24 15.00 -23.28
N PRO A 165 30.10 15.01 -24.62
CA PRO A 165 29.40 13.97 -25.35
C PRO A 165 30.05 12.58 -25.23
N VAL A 166 31.39 12.51 -25.19
CA VAL A 166 32.11 11.24 -25.03
C VAL A 166 31.81 10.62 -23.66
N LEU A 167 31.85 11.42 -22.59
CA LEU A 167 31.45 10.97 -21.27
C LEU A 167 29.97 10.53 -21.24
N LEU A 168 29.08 11.34 -21.81
CA LEU A 168 27.64 11.02 -21.86
C LEU A 168 27.39 9.71 -22.60
N LEU A 169 28.04 9.49 -23.74
CA LEU A 169 27.95 8.23 -24.49
C LEU A 169 28.44 7.05 -23.65
N GLY A 170 29.56 7.19 -22.96
CA GLY A 170 30.08 6.18 -22.05
C GLY A 170 29.09 5.83 -20.92
N LEU A 171 28.48 6.86 -20.29
CA LEU A 171 27.46 6.68 -19.26
C LEU A 171 26.21 5.95 -19.80
N ILE A 172 25.78 6.28 -21.02
CA ILE A 172 24.65 5.62 -21.68
C ILE A 172 24.96 4.15 -21.95
N ILE A 173 26.17 3.84 -22.42
CA ILE A 173 26.61 2.44 -22.66
C ILE A 173 26.59 1.63 -21.37
N VAL A 174 27.19 2.18 -20.30
CA VAL A 174 27.18 1.53 -18.97
C VAL A 174 25.77 1.29 -18.48
N PHE A 175 24.88 2.29 -18.59
CA PHE A 175 23.49 2.16 -18.20
C PHE A 175 22.75 1.09 -18.99
N ARG A 176 22.87 1.07 -20.32
CA ARG A 176 22.25 0.04 -21.18
C ARG A 176 22.72 -1.38 -20.87
N TYR A 177 23.97 -1.53 -20.45
CA TYR A 177 24.52 -2.83 -20.05
C TYR A 177 24.06 -3.24 -18.65
N ALA A 178 24.07 -2.33 -17.68
CA ALA A 178 23.72 -2.61 -16.29
C ALA A 178 22.22 -2.82 -16.08
N HIS A 179 21.36 -2.04 -16.75
CA HIS A 179 19.92 -2.05 -16.56
C HIS A 179 19.25 -3.43 -16.68
N PRO A 180 19.49 -4.26 -17.73
CA PRO A 180 18.87 -5.58 -17.84
C PRO A 180 19.36 -6.55 -16.75
N ILE A 181 20.58 -6.35 -16.22
CA ILE A 181 21.11 -7.17 -15.12
C ILE A 181 20.35 -6.83 -13.82
N PHE A 182 20.11 -5.54 -13.55
CA PHE A 182 19.31 -5.12 -12.41
C PHE A 182 17.89 -5.65 -12.47
N VAL A 183 17.24 -5.57 -13.62
CA VAL A 183 15.87 -6.09 -13.80
C VAL A 183 15.81 -7.60 -13.48
N ARG A 184 16.80 -8.38 -13.91
CA ARG A 184 16.90 -9.82 -13.56
C ARG A 184 17.14 -10.01 -12.07
N MET A 185 18.03 -9.23 -11.48
CA MET A 185 18.35 -9.29 -10.06
C MET A 185 17.12 -9.02 -9.20
N PHE A 186 16.31 -7.99 -9.53
CA PHE A 186 15.08 -7.70 -8.82
C PHE A 186 14.06 -8.84 -8.90
N LYS A 187 13.90 -9.48 -10.07
CA LYS A 187 13.04 -10.68 -10.17
C LYS A 187 13.52 -11.84 -9.28
N LYS A 188 14.84 -11.99 -9.10
CA LYS A 188 15.40 -13.00 -8.20
C LYS A 188 15.20 -12.63 -6.72
N PHE A 189 15.18 -11.35 -6.38
CA PHE A 189 14.77 -10.91 -5.03
C PHE A 189 13.32 -11.28 -4.74
N ASP A 190 12.41 -11.20 -5.72
CA ASP A 190 11.03 -11.65 -5.54
C ASP A 190 10.97 -13.15 -5.25
N VAL A 191 11.78 -13.96 -5.95
CA VAL A 191 11.91 -15.40 -5.68
C VAL A 191 12.45 -15.66 -4.27
N MET A 192 13.50 -14.94 -3.87
CA MET A 192 14.06 -15.05 -2.52
C MET A 192 13.04 -14.69 -1.44
N ASN A 193 12.30 -13.60 -1.63
CA ASN A 193 11.25 -13.19 -0.70
C ASN A 193 10.17 -14.27 -0.55
N ASN A 194 9.78 -14.92 -1.65
CA ASN A 194 8.83 -16.03 -1.61
C ASN A 194 9.40 -17.23 -0.82
N VAL A 195 10.67 -17.61 -1.05
CA VAL A 195 11.35 -18.69 -0.31
C VAL A 195 11.38 -18.38 1.20
N VAL A 196 11.77 -17.15 1.57
CA VAL A 196 11.81 -16.74 2.97
C VAL A 196 10.40 -16.73 3.58
N GLN A 197 9.41 -16.19 2.89
CA GLN A 197 8.03 -16.12 3.38
C GLN A 197 7.42 -17.51 3.55
N GLU A 198 7.68 -18.43 2.62
CA GLU A 198 7.25 -19.83 2.69
C GLU A 198 7.89 -20.52 3.91
N ASN A 199 9.21 -20.37 4.06
CA ASN A 199 9.96 -20.97 5.17
C ASN A 199 9.49 -20.43 6.54
N VAL A 200 9.35 -19.09 6.69
CA VAL A 200 8.88 -18.49 7.96
C VAL A 200 7.46 -18.93 8.30
N ARG A 201 6.56 -19.02 7.32
CA ARG A 201 5.19 -19.53 7.55
C ARG A 201 5.19 -21.01 7.90
N GLY A 202 6.02 -21.80 7.23
CA GLY A 202 6.15 -23.24 7.42
C GLY A 202 7.20 -23.67 8.45
N ILE A 203 7.77 -22.74 9.26
CA ILE A 203 8.94 -23.04 10.10
C ILE A 203 8.71 -24.21 11.08
N ARG A 204 7.47 -24.34 11.60
CA ARG A 204 7.11 -25.47 12.47
C ARG A 204 7.17 -26.80 11.72
N VAL A 205 6.75 -26.82 10.44
CA VAL A 205 6.82 -27.99 9.57
C VAL A 205 8.28 -28.33 9.29
N VAL A 206 9.08 -27.34 8.89
CA VAL A 206 10.52 -27.52 8.64
C VAL A 206 11.20 -28.14 9.87
N LYS A 207 10.90 -27.63 11.07
CA LYS A 207 11.44 -28.14 12.34
C LYS A 207 10.94 -29.53 12.68
N SER A 208 9.63 -29.81 12.51
CA SER A 208 9.05 -31.13 12.84
C SER A 208 9.52 -32.24 11.90
N PHE A 209 9.88 -31.93 10.67
CA PHE A 209 10.38 -32.89 9.67
C PHE A 209 11.92 -32.88 9.53
N VAL A 210 12.63 -32.08 10.34
CA VAL A 210 14.11 -31.95 10.33
C VAL A 210 14.63 -31.66 8.91
N ARG A 211 14.05 -30.63 8.28
CA ARG A 211 14.36 -30.24 6.88
C ARG A 211 15.14 -28.92 6.76
N GLU A 212 15.81 -28.48 7.82
CA GLU A 212 16.57 -27.22 7.85
C GLU A 212 17.63 -27.17 6.76
N GLU A 213 18.41 -28.23 6.59
CA GLU A 213 19.49 -28.29 5.58
C GLU A 213 18.94 -28.15 4.15
N HIS A 214 17.79 -28.75 3.87
CA HIS A 214 17.12 -28.61 2.57
C HIS A 214 16.71 -27.16 2.31
N GLU A 215 16.11 -26.48 3.28
CA GLU A 215 15.69 -25.07 3.15
C GLU A 215 16.90 -24.12 3.09
N ILE A 216 17.96 -24.38 3.85
CA ILE A 216 19.24 -23.65 3.74
C ILE A 216 19.82 -23.80 2.33
N GLY A 217 19.80 -25.01 1.77
CA GLY A 217 20.25 -25.27 0.39
C GLY A 217 19.46 -24.46 -0.64
N LYS A 218 18.14 -24.50 -0.58
CA LYS A 218 17.21 -23.75 -1.45
C LYS A 218 17.47 -22.23 -1.36
N PHE A 219 17.59 -21.69 -0.14
CA PHE A 219 17.91 -20.28 0.08
C PHE A 219 19.30 -19.91 -0.48
N THR A 220 20.31 -20.75 -0.23
CA THR A 220 21.68 -20.52 -0.65
C THR A 220 21.81 -20.48 -2.16
N GLU A 221 21.11 -21.33 -2.89
CA GLU A 221 21.09 -21.35 -4.35
C GLU A 221 20.57 -20.02 -4.91
N VAL A 222 19.41 -19.57 -4.42
CA VAL A 222 18.80 -18.30 -4.84
C VAL A 222 19.72 -17.13 -4.48
N ASN A 223 20.26 -17.11 -3.26
CA ASN A 223 21.16 -16.07 -2.78
C ASN A 223 22.45 -15.96 -3.60
N ASN A 224 23.07 -17.09 -3.94
CA ASN A 224 24.24 -17.14 -4.82
C ASN A 224 23.91 -16.62 -6.23
N SER A 225 22.72 -16.94 -6.74
CA SER A 225 22.26 -16.45 -8.04
C SER A 225 22.09 -14.92 -8.05
N ILE A 226 21.54 -14.34 -6.95
CA ILE A 226 21.46 -12.88 -6.76
C ILE A 226 22.85 -12.27 -6.67
N ARG A 227 23.74 -12.84 -5.83
CA ARG A 227 25.12 -12.38 -5.69
C ARG A 227 25.84 -12.31 -7.03
N ASN A 228 25.68 -13.32 -7.89
CA ASN A 228 26.36 -13.35 -9.19
C ASN A 228 25.86 -12.23 -10.13
N ASP A 229 24.57 -11.94 -10.15
CA ASP A 229 24.03 -10.82 -10.93
C ASP A 229 24.39 -9.47 -10.29
N ALA A 230 24.35 -9.36 -8.96
CA ALA A 230 24.77 -8.16 -8.23
C ALA A 230 26.23 -7.79 -8.54
N VAL A 231 27.15 -8.76 -8.46
CA VAL A 231 28.57 -8.52 -8.79
C VAL A 231 28.75 -8.06 -10.24
N LYS A 232 27.99 -8.62 -11.21
CA LYS A 232 28.04 -8.16 -12.61
C LYS A 232 27.50 -6.74 -12.78
N ALA A 233 26.37 -6.42 -12.11
CA ALA A 233 25.77 -5.10 -12.15
C ALA A 233 26.69 -4.05 -11.50
N GLU A 234 27.23 -4.35 -10.32
CA GLU A 234 28.15 -3.49 -9.57
C GLU A 234 29.44 -3.22 -10.36
N ARG A 235 30.04 -4.24 -10.99
CA ARG A 235 31.21 -4.07 -11.87
C ARG A 235 30.92 -3.09 -13.02
N ALA A 236 29.74 -3.18 -13.61
CA ALA A 236 29.34 -2.26 -14.68
C ALA A 236 29.19 -0.83 -14.18
N ILE A 237 28.47 -0.63 -13.05
CA ILE A 237 28.28 0.71 -12.47
C ILE A 237 29.58 1.31 -11.96
N ASN A 238 30.42 0.52 -11.29
CA ASN A 238 31.70 0.98 -10.78
C ASN A 238 32.66 1.47 -11.87
N PHE A 239 32.42 1.06 -13.14
CA PHE A 239 33.16 1.61 -14.28
C PHE A 239 32.87 3.10 -14.52
N ASN A 240 31.76 3.63 -14.02
CA ASN A 240 31.44 5.07 -14.11
C ASN A 240 32.51 5.95 -13.42
N GLY A 241 33.04 5.52 -12.28
CA GLY A 241 34.11 6.24 -11.58
C GLY A 241 35.37 6.43 -12.42
N PRO A 242 36.03 5.34 -12.89
CA PRO A 242 37.17 5.42 -13.80
C PRO A 242 36.89 6.18 -15.09
N LEU A 243 35.71 6.01 -15.70
CA LEU A 243 35.33 6.73 -16.92
C LEU A 243 35.26 8.24 -16.68
N MET A 244 34.67 8.65 -15.57
CA MET A 244 34.61 10.06 -15.17
C MET A 244 36.02 10.61 -14.91
N MET A 245 36.84 9.92 -14.10
CA MET A 245 38.19 10.37 -13.81
C MET A 245 39.04 10.47 -15.07
N ALA A 246 38.96 9.50 -15.99
CA ALA A 246 39.61 9.56 -17.29
C ALA A 246 39.17 10.79 -18.09
N SER A 247 37.85 11.09 -18.10
CA SER A 247 37.31 12.27 -18.77
C SER A 247 37.81 13.59 -18.14
N VAL A 248 37.83 13.66 -16.78
CA VAL A 248 38.33 14.80 -16.04
C VAL A 248 39.82 15.06 -16.33
N TYR A 249 40.67 14.03 -16.18
CA TYR A 249 42.10 14.17 -16.40
C TYR A 249 42.44 14.47 -17.87
N THR A 250 41.73 13.85 -18.82
CA THR A 250 41.88 14.16 -20.24
C THR A 250 41.52 15.61 -20.52
N ALA A 251 40.41 16.10 -19.97
CA ALA A 251 40.02 17.49 -20.07
C ALA A 251 41.09 18.43 -19.47
N MET A 252 41.55 18.13 -18.25
CA MET A 252 42.57 18.91 -17.57
C MET A 252 43.90 18.97 -18.36
N LEU A 253 44.37 17.83 -18.88
CA LEU A 253 45.58 17.76 -19.70
C LEU A 253 45.45 18.59 -20.99
N LEU A 254 44.34 18.44 -21.71
CA LEU A 254 44.10 19.21 -22.96
C LEU A 254 43.96 20.71 -22.69
N ILE A 255 43.22 21.06 -21.62
CA ILE A 255 43.06 22.47 -21.22
C ILE A 255 44.40 23.07 -20.77
N SER A 256 45.21 22.32 -20.00
CA SER A 256 46.55 22.75 -19.60
C SER A 256 47.45 22.96 -20.81
N TRP A 257 47.49 22.02 -21.75
CA TRP A 257 48.34 22.13 -22.94
C TRP A 257 47.93 23.27 -23.87
N VAL A 258 46.64 23.33 -24.25
CA VAL A 258 46.14 24.36 -25.13
C VAL A 258 46.13 25.73 -24.41
N GLY A 259 45.70 25.77 -23.14
CA GLY A 259 45.66 26.96 -22.33
C GLY A 259 47.06 27.57 -22.09
N ALA A 260 48.08 26.73 -21.78
CA ALA A 260 49.45 27.20 -21.65
C ALA A 260 49.96 27.89 -22.93
N LYS A 261 49.70 27.32 -24.12
CA LYS A 261 50.03 27.95 -25.39
C LYS A 261 49.33 29.29 -25.59
N LEU A 262 48.04 29.39 -25.20
CA LEU A 262 47.28 30.61 -25.31
C LEU A 262 47.75 31.67 -24.31
N VAL A 263 48.16 31.25 -23.10
CA VAL A 263 48.74 32.19 -22.10
C VAL A 263 50.06 32.73 -22.57
N VAL A 264 50.97 31.89 -23.08
CA VAL A 264 52.27 32.35 -23.63
C VAL A 264 52.09 33.31 -24.83
N ASN A 265 51.06 33.10 -25.64
CA ASN A 265 50.71 33.98 -26.76
C ASN A 265 49.92 35.22 -26.36
N ASN A 266 49.67 35.47 -25.08
CA ASN A 266 48.81 36.55 -24.54
C ASN A 266 47.36 36.54 -25.07
N GLU A 267 46.83 35.37 -25.50
CA GLU A 267 45.45 35.20 -25.93
C GLU A 267 44.52 34.78 -24.74
N MET A 268 45.09 34.43 -23.60
CA MET A 268 44.40 34.01 -22.38
C MET A 268 45.21 34.41 -21.16
N THR A 269 44.53 34.72 -20.05
CA THR A 269 45.17 34.99 -18.75
C THR A 269 45.29 33.75 -17.88
N THR A 270 46.19 33.74 -16.89
CA THR A 270 46.35 32.65 -15.94
C THR A 270 45.12 32.45 -15.08
N GLY A 271 44.45 33.53 -14.69
CA GLY A 271 43.18 33.46 -13.97
C GLY A 271 42.05 32.84 -14.79
N GLN A 272 41.99 33.15 -16.10
CA GLN A 272 41.05 32.48 -17.00
C GLN A 272 41.31 30.98 -17.09
N LEU A 273 42.58 30.56 -17.22
CA LEU A 273 42.96 29.13 -17.25
C LEU A 273 42.53 28.40 -15.98
N THR A 274 42.79 29.01 -14.81
CA THR A 274 42.38 28.42 -13.50
C THR A 274 40.85 28.27 -13.41
N SER A 275 40.12 29.25 -13.91
CA SER A 275 38.64 29.17 -13.91
C SER A 275 38.10 28.10 -14.85
N MET A 276 38.79 27.82 -15.98
CA MET A 276 38.43 26.72 -16.89
C MET A 276 38.53 25.36 -16.21
N PHE A 277 39.49 25.13 -15.32
CA PHE A 277 39.55 23.89 -14.54
C PHE A 277 38.32 23.75 -13.62
N SER A 278 37.89 24.83 -12.99
CA SER A 278 36.69 24.83 -12.15
C SER A 278 35.42 24.51 -12.96
N TYR A 279 35.24 25.12 -14.12
CA TYR A 279 34.10 24.83 -15.00
C TYR A 279 34.16 23.41 -15.56
N THR A 280 35.32 22.86 -15.82
CA THR A 280 35.47 21.45 -16.23
C THR A 280 34.84 20.52 -15.19
N MET A 281 35.18 20.72 -13.92
CA MET A 281 34.64 19.94 -12.83
C MET A 281 33.12 20.13 -12.69
N GLN A 282 32.62 21.36 -12.77
CA GLN A 282 31.18 21.63 -12.67
C GLN A 282 30.39 20.99 -13.81
N ILE A 283 30.87 21.03 -15.05
CA ILE A 283 30.21 20.45 -16.23
C ILE A 283 30.17 18.91 -16.12
N LEU A 284 31.30 18.29 -15.79
CA LEU A 284 31.39 16.83 -15.71
C LEU A 284 30.58 16.27 -14.52
N MET A 285 30.59 16.96 -13.36
CA MET A 285 29.74 16.62 -12.22
C MET A 285 28.25 16.75 -12.53
N SER A 286 27.85 17.80 -13.25
CA SER A 286 26.43 17.95 -13.62
C SER A 286 25.94 16.85 -14.57
N LEU A 287 26.81 16.34 -15.47
CA LEU A 287 26.49 15.19 -16.30
C LEU A 287 26.27 13.92 -15.47
N MET A 288 27.07 13.68 -14.42
CA MET A 288 26.84 12.57 -13.50
C MET A 288 25.51 12.69 -12.75
N MET A 289 25.18 13.91 -12.29
CA MET A 289 23.89 14.15 -11.64
C MET A 289 22.71 13.82 -12.57
N VAL A 290 22.78 14.19 -13.85
CA VAL A 290 21.76 13.82 -14.86
C VAL A 290 21.61 12.31 -14.97
N SER A 291 22.72 11.56 -15.01
CA SER A 291 22.68 10.08 -15.06
C SER A 291 21.98 9.50 -13.83
N MET A 292 22.27 10.00 -12.63
CA MET A 292 21.66 9.55 -11.38
C MET A 292 20.13 9.83 -11.36
N ILE A 293 19.71 10.98 -11.87
CA ILE A 293 18.28 11.34 -11.97
C ILE A 293 17.53 10.33 -12.85
N ILE A 294 18.08 9.97 -14.01
CA ILE A 294 17.45 9.02 -14.93
C ILE A 294 17.20 7.67 -14.23
N VAL A 295 18.20 7.15 -13.53
CA VAL A 295 18.06 5.89 -12.77
C VAL A 295 16.93 5.99 -11.74
N MET A 296 16.90 7.07 -10.96
CA MET A 296 15.89 7.27 -9.92
C MET A 296 14.49 7.40 -10.50
N LEU A 297 14.33 8.11 -11.62
CA LEU A 297 13.04 8.23 -12.30
C LEU A 297 12.52 6.87 -12.80
N VAL A 298 13.41 6.01 -13.32
CA VAL A 298 13.04 4.66 -13.77
C VAL A 298 12.54 3.81 -12.60
N ILE A 299 13.23 3.82 -11.46
CA ILE A 299 12.82 3.10 -10.25
C ILE A 299 11.47 3.61 -9.75
N SER A 300 11.31 4.93 -9.69
CA SER A 300 10.09 5.55 -9.15
C SER A 300 8.88 5.43 -10.06
N LYS A 301 9.08 5.20 -11.37
CA LYS A 301 7.99 5.00 -12.33
C LYS A 301 7.09 3.82 -11.93
N THR A 302 7.68 2.68 -11.58
CA THR A 302 6.92 1.48 -11.17
C THR A 302 6.13 1.74 -9.88
N SER A 303 6.73 2.43 -8.90
CA SER A 303 6.04 2.82 -7.67
C SER A 303 4.88 3.79 -7.95
N ALA A 304 5.10 4.75 -8.86
CA ALA A 304 4.07 5.71 -9.28
C ALA A 304 2.90 5.02 -10.02
N GLU A 305 3.17 4.01 -10.84
CA GLU A 305 2.14 3.20 -11.52
C GLU A 305 1.28 2.45 -10.52
N ARG A 306 1.88 1.78 -9.52
CA ARG A 306 1.14 1.06 -8.46
C ARG A 306 0.29 1.99 -7.60
N ILE A 307 0.79 3.18 -7.27
CA ILE A 307 0.02 4.18 -6.54
C ILE A 307 -1.14 4.69 -7.39
N SER A 308 -0.90 4.97 -8.68
CA SER A 308 -1.94 5.44 -9.60
C SER A 308 -3.07 4.42 -9.76
N GLU A 309 -2.70 3.13 -9.87
CA GLU A 309 -3.67 2.02 -9.94
C GLU A 309 -4.61 2.02 -8.72
N LEU A 310 -4.08 2.22 -7.49
CA LEU A 310 -4.90 2.28 -6.28
C LEU A 310 -5.77 3.56 -6.23
N LEU A 311 -5.25 4.70 -6.71
CA LEU A 311 -5.98 5.97 -6.73
C LEU A 311 -7.04 6.05 -7.84
N ASP A 312 -6.87 5.29 -8.92
CA ASP A 312 -7.78 5.27 -10.07
C ASP A 312 -8.84 4.16 -9.93
N GLU A 313 -8.67 3.24 -8.98
CA GLU A 313 -9.71 2.25 -8.65
C GLU A 313 -10.92 2.95 -8.06
N THR A 314 -12.10 2.63 -8.59
CA THR A 314 -13.39 3.17 -8.15
C THR A 314 -14.23 2.06 -7.52
N PRO A 315 -14.98 2.35 -6.44
CA PRO A 315 -15.91 1.37 -5.88
C PRO A 315 -16.95 0.97 -6.92
N ASP A 316 -17.19 -0.32 -7.05
CA ASP A 316 -18.22 -0.85 -7.95
C ASP A 316 -19.61 -0.94 -7.29
N ILE A 317 -19.66 -0.77 -5.97
CA ILE A 317 -20.90 -0.67 -5.21
C ILE A 317 -20.97 0.75 -4.63
N THR A 318 -22.00 1.49 -5.03
CA THR A 318 -22.26 2.88 -4.61
C THR A 318 -23.71 3.07 -4.25
N ASN A 319 -24.02 4.13 -3.52
CA ASN A 319 -25.40 4.53 -3.25
C ASN A 319 -26.11 4.95 -4.54
N PRO A 320 -27.42 4.63 -4.70
CA PRO A 320 -28.23 5.19 -5.75
C PRO A 320 -28.47 6.70 -5.53
N GLU A 321 -28.98 7.41 -6.54
CA GLU A 321 -29.24 8.86 -6.46
C GLU A 321 -30.27 9.23 -5.37
N ASN A 322 -31.29 8.37 -5.15
CA ASN A 322 -32.31 8.55 -4.13
C ASN A 322 -32.40 7.27 -3.27
N PRO A 323 -31.49 7.09 -2.31
CA PRO A 323 -31.44 5.89 -1.49
C PRO A 323 -32.61 5.82 -0.50
N VAL A 324 -33.10 4.61 -0.25
CA VAL A 324 -34.04 4.33 0.83
C VAL A 324 -33.30 4.37 2.16
N MET A 325 -33.80 5.19 3.10
CA MET A 325 -33.15 5.51 4.37
C MET A 325 -33.70 4.72 5.56
N GLU A 326 -34.57 3.75 5.34
CA GLU A 326 -35.17 2.94 6.41
C GLU A 326 -35.40 1.51 5.94
N VAL A 327 -34.95 0.55 6.72
CA VAL A 327 -35.30 -0.88 6.56
C VAL A 327 -36.56 -1.15 7.39
N LYS A 328 -37.64 -1.59 6.78
CA LYS A 328 -38.93 -1.76 7.44
C LYS A 328 -38.92 -2.89 8.46
N ASP A 329 -38.47 -4.07 8.04
CA ASP A 329 -38.43 -5.29 8.84
C ASP A 329 -37.26 -6.18 8.41
N GLY A 330 -37.14 -7.37 9.02
CA GLY A 330 -36.06 -8.33 8.74
C GLY A 330 -36.44 -9.40 7.71
N SER A 331 -37.48 -9.20 6.88
CA SER A 331 -37.78 -10.15 5.81
C SER A 331 -36.75 -10.11 4.70
N ILE A 332 -36.50 -11.26 4.06
CA ILE A 332 -35.48 -11.40 3.03
C ILE A 332 -36.08 -12.22 1.86
N ASP A 333 -35.97 -11.69 0.65
CA ASP A 333 -36.37 -12.37 -0.58
C ASP A 333 -35.18 -12.50 -1.53
N PHE A 334 -34.92 -13.68 -2.00
CA PHE A 334 -34.07 -13.98 -3.14
C PHE A 334 -34.95 -14.44 -4.30
N ASP A 335 -34.91 -13.72 -5.41
CA ASP A 335 -35.73 -13.98 -6.58
C ASP A 335 -34.82 -14.39 -7.75
N HIS A 336 -34.73 -15.71 -8.01
CA HIS A 336 -33.91 -16.32 -9.06
C HIS A 336 -32.46 -15.79 -9.12
N VAL A 337 -31.78 -15.71 -7.97
CA VAL A 337 -30.46 -15.08 -7.84
C VAL A 337 -29.34 -15.97 -8.31
N TYR A 338 -28.47 -15.39 -9.15
CA TYR A 338 -27.18 -15.93 -9.55
C TYR A 338 -26.05 -15.03 -9.04
N PHE A 339 -24.99 -15.64 -8.56
CA PHE A 339 -23.82 -14.88 -8.10
C PHE A 339 -22.50 -15.50 -8.54
N SER A 340 -21.59 -14.67 -9.04
CA SER A 340 -20.22 -15.04 -9.36
C SER A 340 -19.25 -13.91 -9.00
N TYR A 341 -18.18 -14.22 -8.27
CA TYR A 341 -17.10 -13.27 -7.95
C TYR A 341 -16.41 -12.71 -9.21
N SER A 342 -16.42 -13.47 -10.31
CA SER A 342 -15.87 -13.03 -11.60
C SER A 342 -16.84 -12.22 -12.45
N LYS A 343 -18.07 -11.98 -11.97
CA LYS A 343 -19.18 -11.36 -12.73
C LYS A 343 -19.56 -12.12 -14.01
N ASN A 344 -19.13 -13.38 -14.13
CA ASN A 344 -19.49 -14.25 -15.25
C ASN A 344 -20.52 -15.28 -14.78
N LYS A 345 -21.73 -15.25 -15.35
CA LYS A 345 -22.85 -16.13 -14.99
C LYS A 345 -22.52 -17.63 -15.18
N GLU A 346 -21.66 -17.99 -16.13
CA GLU A 346 -21.23 -19.38 -16.35
C GLU A 346 -20.36 -19.94 -15.21
N LYS A 347 -19.75 -19.04 -14.42
CA LYS A 347 -18.91 -19.38 -13.25
C LYS A 347 -19.60 -19.03 -11.94
N SER A 348 -20.92 -19.08 -11.91
CA SER A 348 -21.72 -18.78 -10.73
C SER A 348 -21.43 -19.78 -9.61
N CYS A 349 -21.20 -19.25 -8.41
CA CYS A 349 -21.11 -20.03 -7.17
C CYS A 349 -22.47 -20.14 -6.45
N LEU A 350 -23.45 -19.30 -6.85
CA LEU A 350 -24.87 -19.45 -6.52
C LEU A 350 -25.67 -19.47 -7.83
N MET A 351 -26.57 -20.42 -7.96
CA MET A 351 -27.33 -20.68 -9.18
C MET A 351 -28.79 -20.87 -8.84
N ASP A 352 -29.63 -19.94 -9.34
CA ASP A 352 -31.06 -19.98 -9.22
C ASP A 352 -31.56 -20.09 -7.76
N PHE A 353 -31.02 -19.19 -6.92
CA PHE A 353 -31.46 -19.09 -5.53
C PHE A 353 -32.79 -18.37 -5.47
N ASP A 354 -33.82 -19.10 -5.05
CA ASP A 354 -35.19 -18.61 -4.90
C ASP A 354 -35.71 -19.00 -3.51
N ILE A 355 -35.85 -18.02 -2.61
CA ILE A 355 -36.28 -18.24 -1.22
C ILE A 355 -36.84 -16.99 -0.59
N HIS A 356 -37.92 -17.17 0.17
CA HIS A 356 -38.48 -16.17 1.07
C HIS A 356 -38.23 -16.52 2.54
N ILE A 357 -37.75 -15.56 3.32
CA ILE A 357 -37.51 -15.66 4.76
C ILE A 357 -38.33 -14.59 5.46
N ASN A 358 -39.15 -15.00 6.43
CA ASN A 358 -40.00 -14.08 7.19
C ASN A 358 -39.19 -13.29 8.24
N SER A 359 -39.68 -12.09 8.56
CA SER A 359 -39.08 -11.30 9.64
C SER A 359 -39.17 -12.04 10.99
N GLY A 360 -38.06 -12.09 11.74
CA GLY A 360 -37.95 -12.79 13.00
C GLY A 360 -37.67 -14.28 12.92
N GLU A 361 -37.67 -14.86 11.72
CA GLU A 361 -37.41 -16.29 11.49
C GLU A 361 -35.93 -16.65 11.74
N THR A 362 -35.70 -17.82 12.32
CA THR A 362 -34.36 -18.39 12.51
C THR A 362 -34.08 -19.42 11.43
N ILE A 363 -33.11 -19.17 10.57
CA ILE A 363 -32.74 -20.05 9.46
C ILE A 363 -31.40 -20.70 9.73
N GLY A 364 -31.37 -22.03 9.77
CA GLY A 364 -30.13 -22.81 9.72
C GLY A 364 -29.64 -22.99 8.28
N ILE A 365 -28.33 -22.94 8.05
CA ILE A 365 -27.73 -23.13 6.72
C ILE A 365 -26.65 -24.19 6.81
N ILE A 366 -26.86 -25.31 6.13
CA ILE A 366 -25.95 -26.47 6.09
C ILE A 366 -25.51 -26.73 4.65
N GLY A 367 -24.34 -27.33 4.48
CA GLY A 367 -23.81 -27.76 3.18
C GLY A 367 -22.31 -28.00 3.21
N GLY A 368 -21.77 -28.60 2.18
CA GLY A 368 -20.36 -28.91 2.05
C GLY A 368 -19.46 -27.64 1.96
N THR A 369 -18.15 -27.82 2.14
CA THR A 369 -17.18 -26.74 1.94
C THR A 369 -17.21 -26.31 0.48
N GLY A 370 -17.32 -25.00 0.23
CA GLY A 370 -17.41 -24.44 -1.13
C GLY A 370 -18.81 -24.50 -1.76
N SER A 371 -19.86 -24.93 -1.03
CA SER A 371 -21.24 -24.99 -1.57
C SER A 371 -21.91 -23.62 -1.79
N GLY A 372 -21.29 -22.50 -1.36
CA GLY A 372 -21.84 -21.15 -1.56
C GLY A 372 -22.48 -20.51 -0.33
N LYS A 373 -22.46 -21.13 0.87
CA LYS A 373 -23.09 -20.62 2.12
C LYS A 373 -22.70 -19.19 2.46
N SER A 374 -21.41 -18.93 2.58
CA SER A 374 -20.91 -17.56 2.88
C SER A 374 -21.24 -16.58 1.77
N SER A 375 -21.18 -17.00 0.50
CA SER A 375 -21.56 -16.14 -0.63
C SER A 375 -23.04 -15.74 -0.57
N PHE A 376 -23.94 -16.67 -0.19
CA PHE A 376 -25.36 -16.39 -0.02
C PHE A 376 -25.60 -15.27 1.01
N VAL A 377 -25.05 -15.41 2.22
CA VAL A 377 -25.31 -14.44 3.29
C VAL A 377 -24.61 -13.10 3.08
N GLN A 378 -23.50 -13.05 2.34
CA GLN A 378 -22.77 -11.81 2.02
C GLN A 378 -23.51 -10.88 1.07
N LEU A 379 -24.48 -11.39 0.30
CA LEU A 379 -25.31 -10.60 -0.60
C LEU A 379 -26.36 -9.78 0.17
N ILE A 380 -26.81 -10.23 1.34
CA ILE A 380 -27.87 -9.58 2.13
C ILE A 380 -27.46 -8.18 2.60
N PRO A 381 -26.28 -7.96 3.24
CA PRO A 381 -25.78 -6.62 3.58
C PRO A 381 -25.15 -5.87 2.38
N ARG A 382 -25.35 -6.38 1.17
CA ARG A 382 -24.77 -5.84 -0.06
C ARG A 382 -23.25 -5.65 0.03
N LEU A 383 -22.53 -6.70 0.48
CA LEU A 383 -21.07 -6.73 0.39
C LEU A 383 -20.60 -7.02 -1.05
N TYR A 384 -21.44 -7.71 -1.80
CA TYR A 384 -21.35 -7.94 -3.24
C TYR A 384 -22.75 -7.75 -3.86
N ASP A 385 -22.82 -7.38 -5.12
CA ASP A 385 -24.07 -7.36 -5.89
C ASP A 385 -24.27 -8.70 -6.60
N ALA A 386 -25.54 -9.15 -6.70
CA ALA A 386 -25.90 -10.32 -7.50
C ALA A 386 -25.48 -10.15 -8.96
N THR A 387 -25.10 -11.26 -9.61
CA THR A 387 -24.79 -11.25 -11.05
C THR A 387 -26.06 -11.19 -11.88
N ASP A 388 -27.14 -11.79 -11.39
CA ASP A 388 -28.48 -11.79 -12.00
C ASP A 388 -29.51 -12.09 -10.90
N GLY A 389 -30.77 -11.68 -11.09
CA GLY A 389 -31.82 -11.77 -10.10
C GLY A 389 -31.85 -10.61 -9.11
N ASP A 390 -32.84 -10.63 -8.20
CA ASP A 390 -33.10 -9.56 -7.26
C ASP A 390 -33.05 -10.07 -5.81
N ILE A 391 -32.49 -9.24 -4.92
CA ILE A 391 -32.44 -9.51 -3.48
C ILE A 391 -33.15 -8.36 -2.77
N LYS A 392 -34.16 -8.69 -1.96
CA LYS A 392 -34.93 -7.69 -1.21
C LYS A 392 -34.77 -7.93 0.30
N VAL A 393 -34.69 -6.84 1.04
CA VAL A 393 -34.74 -6.82 2.51
C VAL A 393 -35.85 -5.87 2.90
N GLY A 394 -36.78 -6.30 3.77
CA GLY A 394 -37.95 -5.50 4.14
C GLY A 394 -38.80 -5.12 2.93
N GLY A 395 -38.83 -5.95 1.88
CA GLY A 395 -39.57 -5.76 0.62
C GLY A 395 -38.93 -4.79 -0.36
N VAL A 396 -37.75 -4.24 -0.09
CA VAL A 396 -37.03 -3.29 -0.96
C VAL A 396 -35.73 -3.93 -1.45
N ASP A 397 -35.42 -3.79 -2.73
CA ASP A 397 -34.16 -4.27 -3.32
C ASP A 397 -32.95 -3.65 -2.60
N VAL A 398 -31.97 -4.50 -2.25
CA VAL A 398 -30.77 -4.07 -1.52
C VAL A 398 -29.96 -3.01 -2.27
N ARG A 399 -30.08 -2.93 -3.60
CA ARG A 399 -29.42 -1.93 -4.45
C ARG A 399 -30.02 -0.53 -4.29
N ASN A 400 -31.25 -0.44 -3.78
CA ASN A 400 -31.96 0.83 -3.61
C ASN A 400 -31.77 1.45 -2.21
N TYR A 401 -31.18 0.75 -1.28
CA TYR A 401 -30.85 1.29 0.04
C TYR A 401 -29.60 2.15 0.02
N ASP A 402 -29.52 3.07 0.99
CA ASP A 402 -28.24 3.61 1.45
C ASP A 402 -27.39 2.50 2.06
N LEU A 403 -26.10 2.45 1.72
CA LEU A 403 -25.21 1.37 2.14
C LEU A 403 -24.99 1.33 3.66
N ASP A 404 -24.96 2.50 4.30
CA ASP A 404 -24.80 2.56 5.75
C ASP A 404 -26.08 2.08 6.43
N VAL A 405 -27.25 2.47 5.92
CA VAL A 405 -28.56 2.08 6.44
C VAL A 405 -28.76 0.56 6.36
N ILE A 406 -28.52 -0.06 5.20
CA ILE A 406 -28.68 -1.53 5.08
C ILE A 406 -27.69 -2.26 5.98
N ARG A 407 -26.42 -1.82 6.02
CA ARG A 407 -25.39 -2.43 6.84
C ARG A 407 -25.57 -2.19 8.33
N ASP A 408 -26.22 -1.11 8.74
CA ASP A 408 -26.58 -0.87 10.14
C ASP A 408 -27.71 -1.76 10.62
N ASN A 409 -28.62 -2.15 9.75
CA ASN A 409 -29.72 -3.05 10.06
C ASN A 409 -29.37 -4.56 9.87
N VAL A 410 -28.27 -4.86 9.19
CA VAL A 410 -27.78 -6.24 8.99
C VAL A 410 -26.44 -6.39 9.68
N ALA A 411 -26.40 -7.03 10.84
CA ALA A 411 -25.15 -7.37 11.51
C ALA A 411 -24.62 -8.73 11.04
N MET A 412 -23.33 -8.81 10.78
CA MET A 412 -22.68 -10.03 10.32
C MET A 412 -21.45 -10.35 11.17
N VAL A 413 -21.42 -11.57 11.72
CA VAL A 413 -20.24 -12.15 12.35
C VAL A 413 -19.57 -13.05 11.32
N LEU A 414 -18.41 -12.65 10.84
CA LEU A 414 -17.67 -13.34 9.79
C LEU A 414 -16.97 -14.59 10.30
N GLN A 415 -16.72 -15.56 9.45
CA GLN A 415 -15.98 -16.78 9.77
C GLN A 415 -14.59 -16.48 10.38
N LYS A 416 -13.88 -15.48 9.86
CA LYS A 416 -12.64 -14.99 10.48
C LYS A 416 -12.95 -13.86 11.45
N ASN A 417 -12.99 -14.21 12.72
CA ASN A 417 -13.21 -13.27 13.80
C ASN A 417 -11.98 -12.39 14.04
N VAL A 418 -12.10 -11.09 13.80
CA VAL A 418 -11.02 -10.12 13.96
C VAL A 418 -11.37 -9.14 15.07
N LEU A 419 -10.45 -9.00 16.04
CA LEU A 419 -10.46 -7.96 17.04
C LEU A 419 -9.36 -6.95 16.74
N PHE A 420 -9.65 -5.69 17.01
CA PHE A 420 -8.67 -4.62 16.87
C PHE A 420 -7.87 -4.45 18.17
N SER A 421 -6.66 -3.92 18.06
CA SER A 421 -5.89 -3.52 19.25
C SER A 421 -6.62 -2.40 19.98
N GLY A 422 -6.74 -2.56 21.30
CA GLY A 422 -7.51 -1.67 22.17
C GLY A 422 -8.20 -2.45 23.27
N THR A 423 -8.99 -1.80 24.12
CA THR A 423 -9.72 -2.47 25.20
C THR A 423 -10.89 -3.32 24.66
N ILE A 424 -11.42 -4.22 25.49
CA ILE A 424 -12.64 -4.96 25.16
C ILE A 424 -13.79 -3.98 24.92
N LYS A 425 -13.95 -2.94 25.73
CA LYS A 425 -14.95 -1.87 25.53
C LYS A 425 -14.81 -1.20 24.17
N GLU A 426 -13.60 -0.82 23.78
CA GLU A 426 -13.35 -0.22 22.47
C GLU A 426 -13.74 -1.17 21.32
N ASN A 427 -13.44 -2.46 21.45
CA ASN A 427 -13.87 -3.46 20.48
C ASN A 427 -15.39 -3.64 20.42
N LEU A 428 -16.08 -3.59 21.53
CA LEU A 428 -17.55 -3.67 21.59
C LEU A 428 -18.22 -2.44 20.98
N ARG A 429 -17.65 -1.24 21.18
CA ARG A 429 -18.15 0.02 20.62
C ARG A 429 -18.08 0.10 19.08
N TRP A 430 -17.41 -0.83 18.42
CA TRP A 430 -17.55 -0.97 16.97
C TRP A 430 -18.97 -1.37 16.54
N GLY A 431 -19.73 -2.04 17.40
CA GLY A 431 -21.14 -2.32 17.17
C GLY A 431 -22.04 -1.09 17.36
N ASN A 432 -21.80 -0.34 18.46
CA ASN A 432 -22.48 0.91 18.74
C ASN A 432 -21.52 1.86 19.49
N PRO A 433 -21.04 2.95 18.84
CA PRO A 433 -20.11 3.90 19.46
C PRO A 433 -20.62 4.55 20.74
N ASN A 434 -21.96 4.64 20.91
CA ASN A 434 -22.62 5.25 22.04
C ASN A 434 -23.13 4.25 23.08
N ALA A 435 -22.77 2.95 22.95
CA ALA A 435 -23.22 1.93 23.89
C ALA A 435 -22.78 2.24 25.32
N THR A 436 -23.72 2.14 26.26
CA THR A 436 -23.47 2.26 27.70
C THR A 436 -22.75 1.00 28.21
N ASP A 437 -22.17 1.11 29.41
CA ASP A 437 -21.50 -0.05 30.02
C ASP A 437 -22.51 -1.17 30.31
N GLU A 438 -23.76 -0.83 30.67
CA GLU A 438 -24.85 -1.76 30.92
C GLU A 438 -25.25 -2.52 29.64
N GLU A 439 -25.41 -1.83 28.52
CA GLU A 439 -25.72 -2.43 27.22
C GLU A 439 -24.61 -3.39 26.78
N MET A 440 -23.35 -3.00 26.98
CA MET A 440 -22.19 -3.86 26.66
C MET A 440 -22.18 -5.11 27.52
N ILE A 441 -22.48 -5.01 28.83
CA ILE A 441 -22.56 -6.16 29.74
C ILE A 441 -23.71 -7.08 29.33
N GLU A 442 -24.88 -6.53 28.98
CA GLU A 442 -26.03 -7.32 28.54
C GLU A 442 -25.74 -8.07 27.25
N ALA A 443 -25.18 -7.42 26.23
CA ALA A 443 -24.78 -8.07 24.99
C ALA A 443 -23.73 -9.17 25.24
N CYS A 444 -22.77 -8.95 26.16
CA CYS A 444 -21.79 -9.93 26.55
C CYS A 444 -22.38 -11.12 27.32
N LYS A 445 -23.42 -10.91 28.13
CA LYS A 445 -24.15 -12.00 28.78
C LYS A 445 -24.88 -12.87 27.77
N ILE A 446 -25.58 -12.29 26.81
CA ILE A 446 -26.25 -13.00 25.71
C ILE A 446 -25.22 -13.82 24.92
N ALA A 447 -24.09 -13.22 24.58
CA ALA A 447 -22.99 -13.89 23.86
C ALA A 447 -22.13 -14.83 24.74
N GLN A 448 -22.51 -15.06 26.01
CA GLN A 448 -21.74 -15.85 26.99
C GLN A 448 -20.29 -15.36 27.15
N ALA A 449 -20.05 -14.07 26.99
CA ALA A 449 -18.71 -13.46 27.08
C ALA A 449 -18.42 -12.85 28.45
N ASP A 450 -19.43 -12.41 29.19
CA ASP A 450 -19.29 -11.70 30.47
C ASP A 450 -18.51 -12.50 31.53
N SER A 451 -18.72 -13.81 31.59
CA SER A 451 -18.09 -14.71 32.56
C SER A 451 -16.56 -14.71 32.47
N PHE A 452 -16.01 -14.79 31.25
CA PHE A 452 -14.55 -14.77 31.10
C PHE A 452 -13.98 -13.35 31.12
N ILE A 453 -14.75 -12.33 30.70
CA ILE A 453 -14.33 -10.94 30.79
C ILE A 453 -14.15 -10.53 32.25
N SER A 454 -15.12 -10.87 33.09
CA SER A 454 -15.08 -10.59 34.53
C SER A 454 -13.96 -11.35 35.26
N ALA A 455 -13.43 -12.42 34.68
CA ALA A 455 -12.30 -13.15 35.22
C ALA A 455 -10.93 -12.51 34.87
N PHE A 456 -10.88 -11.57 33.92
CA PHE A 456 -9.65 -10.84 33.63
C PHE A 456 -9.38 -9.79 34.73
N PRO A 457 -8.10 -9.51 35.05
CA PRO A 457 -7.72 -8.53 36.08
C PRO A 457 -8.36 -7.15 35.86
N ASP A 458 -8.42 -6.70 34.59
CA ASP A 458 -8.94 -5.38 34.21
C ASP A 458 -10.37 -5.45 33.66
N GLY A 459 -11.03 -6.62 33.73
CA GLY A 459 -12.40 -6.82 33.25
C GLY A 459 -12.59 -6.33 31.82
N TYR A 460 -13.58 -5.47 31.59
CA TYR A 460 -13.90 -4.87 30.29
C TYR A 460 -12.84 -3.88 29.77
N ASP A 461 -11.94 -3.39 30.61
CA ASP A 461 -10.83 -2.53 30.22
C ASP A 461 -9.57 -3.33 29.84
N THR A 462 -9.64 -4.66 29.87
CA THR A 462 -8.56 -5.56 29.41
C THR A 462 -8.19 -5.22 27.96
N TYR A 463 -6.88 -5.02 27.74
CA TYR A 463 -6.33 -4.70 26.44
C TYR A 463 -6.26 -5.95 25.53
N ILE A 464 -6.79 -5.83 24.33
CA ILE A 464 -6.72 -6.84 23.27
C ILE A 464 -5.59 -6.47 22.31
N GLU A 465 -4.69 -7.41 22.07
CA GLU A 465 -3.62 -7.24 21.07
C GLU A 465 -4.16 -7.32 19.64
N GLN A 466 -3.37 -6.84 18.68
CA GLN A 466 -3.73 -6.85 17.27
C GLN A 466 -4.15 -8.25 16.79
N GLY A 467 -5.38 -8.36 16.27
CA GLY A 467 -5.98 -9.62 15.83
C GLY A 467 -6.42 -10.53 16.99
N GLY A 468 -6.40 -10.05 18.24
CA GLY A 468 -6.83 -10.80 19.42
C GLY A 468 -5.90 -11.98 19.74
N THR A 469 -4.59 -11.83 19.61
CA THR A 469 -3.61 -12.92 19.83
C THR A 469 -3.55 -13.38 21.29
N ASN A 470 -3.97 -12.54 22.21
CA ASN A 470 -3.99 -12.79 23.65
C ASN A 470 -5.33 -13.35 24.18
N VAL A 471 -6.27 -13.68 23.31
CA VAL A 471 -7.55 -14.33 23.67
C VAL A 471 -7.76 -15.61 22.85
N SER A 472 -8.48 -16.59 23.41
CA SER A 472 -8.78 -17.85 22.73
C SER A 472 -9.73 -17.66 21.54
N GLY A 473 -9.78 -18.63 20.62
CA GLY A 473 -10.69 -18.61 19.48
C GLY A 473 -12.15 -18.46 19.89
N GLY A 474 -12.62 -19.21 20.88
CA GLY A 474 -13.98 -19.11 21.38
C GLY A 474 -14.28 -17.80 22.11
N GLN A 475 -13.31 -17.23 22.85
CA GLN A 475 -13.44 -15.88 23.43
C GLN A 475 -13.59 -14.82 22.36
N LYS A 476 -12.77 -14.90 21.29
CA LYS A 476 -12.84 -14.03 20.12
C LYS A 476 -14.20 -14.05 19.45
N GLN A 477 -14.72 -15.26 19.21
CA GLN A 477 -16.05 -15.45 18.60
C GLN A 477 -17.14 -14.80 19.45
N ARG A 478 -17.17 -15.07 20.76
CA ARG A 478 -18.16 -14.50 21.68
C ARG A 478 -18.10 -12.97 21.75
N LEU A 479 -16.91 -12.37 21.73
CA LEU A 479 -16.75 -10.91 21.64
C LEU A 479 -17.27 -10.35 20.31
N CYS A 480 -17.07 -11.05 19.20
CA CYS A 480 -17.60 -10.63 17.90
C CYS A 480 -19.13 -10.76 17.83
N ILE A 481 -19.71 -11.78 18.49
CA ILE A 481 -21.16 -11.91 18.64
C ILE A 481 -21.72 -10.77 19.48
N ALA A 482 -21.14 -10.46 20.65
CA ALA A 482 -21.56 -9.35 21.51
C ALA A 482 -21.49 -8.02 20.76
N ARG A 483 -20.44 -7.78 19.97
CA ARG A 483 -20.31 -6.61 19.10
C ARG A 483 -21.43 -6.51 18.07
N ALA A 484 -21.83 -7.63 17.47
CA ALA A 484 -22.92 -7.66 16.49
C ALA A 484 -24.29 -7.40 17.16
N LEU A 485 -24.52 -7.90 18.37
CA LEU A 485 -25.73 -7.66 19.14
C LEU A 485 -25.90 -6.19 19.53
N LEU A 486 -24.84 -5.49 19.90
CA LEU A 486 -24.86 -4.06 20.24
C LEU A 486 -25.34 -3.15 19.10
N LYS A 487 -25.34 -3.66 17.88
CA LYS A 487 -25.89 -2.97 16.71
C LYS A 487 -27.42 -2.95 16.71
N ASN A 488 -28.05 -3.78 17.52
CA ASN A 488 -29.52 -4.01 17.57
C ASN A 488 -30.12 -4.23 16.16
N PRO A 489 -29.61 -5.22 15.41
CA PRO A 489 -29.94 -5.38 14.00
C PRO A 489 -31.31 -6.01 13.79
N LYS A 490 -31.94 -5.73 12.63
CA LYS A 490 -33.14 -6.45 12.16
C LYS A 490 -32.79 -7.84 11.61
N ILE A 491 -31.57 -8.01 11.11
CA ILE A 491 -31.05 -9.30 10.60
C ILE A 491 -29.67 -9.55 11.21
N LEU A 492 -29.49 -10.71 11.84
CA LEU A 492 -28.24 -11.18 12.41
C LEU A 492 -27.72 -12.38 11.60
N ILE A 493 -26.55 -12.25 11.03
CA ILE A 493 -25.88 -13.32 10.26
C ILE A 493 -24.68 -13.85 11.04
N LEU A 494 -24.65 -15.15 11.25
CA LEU A 494 -23.57 -15.87 11.93
C LEU A 494 -22.92 -16.83 10.92
N ASP A 495 -21.77 -16.44 10.34
CA ASP A 495 -21.05 -17.27 9.38
C ASP A 495 -19.99 -18.12 10.10
N ASP A 496 -20.35 -19.37 10.42
CA ASP A 496 -19.51 -20.36 11.14
C ASP A 496 -18.87 -19.79 12.44
N SER A 497 -19.62 -18.91 13.10
CA SER A 497 -19.11 -18.07 14.19
C SER A 497 -19.20 -18.73 15.57
N THR A 498 -19.66 -19.99 15.67
CA THR A 498 -19.67 -20.78 16.91
C THR A 498 -18.79 -22.03 16.82
N SER A 499 -18.06 -22.24 15.73
CA SER A 499 -17.25 -23.45 15.50
C SER A 499 -16.13 -23.69 16.52
N ALA A 500 -15.58 -22.61 17.13
CA ALA A 500 -14.58 -22.70 18.19
C ALA A 500 -15.17 -22.58 19.61
N VAL A 501 -16.51 -22.55 19.73
CA VAL A 501 -17.23 -22.53 20.99
C VAL A 501 -17.66 -23.98 21.29
N ASP A 502 -17.66 -24.39 22.55
CA ASP A 502 -18.17 -25.68 22.96
C ASP A 502 -19.70 -25.78 22.82
N THR A 503 -20.23 -26.99 22.66
CA THR A 503 -21.65 -27.24 22.37
C THR A 503 -22.59 -26.69 23.46
N ALA A 504 -22.18 -26.75 24.74
CA ALA A 504 -23.01 -26.26 25.84
C ALA A 504 -23.12 -24.73 25.82
N THR A 505 -22.01 -24.03 25.55
CA THR A 505 -21.98 -22.55 25.40
C THR A 505 -22.74 -22.11 24.15
N ASP A 506 -22.62 -22.83 23.02
CA ASP A 506 -23.40 -22.55 21.81
C ASP A 506 -24.90 -22.65 22.04
N ALA A 507 -25.37 -23.72 22.71
CA ALA A 507 -26.78 -23.87 23.09
C ALA A 507 -27.28 -22.70 23.98
N GLN A 508 -26.45 -22.19 24.89
CA GLN A 508 -26.81 -21.04 25.73
C GLN A 508 -26.88 -19.74 24.91
N ILE A 509 -26.00 -19.54 23.94
CA ILE A 509 -26.05 -18.40 23.01
C ILE A 509 -27.34 -18.46 22.20
N GLN A 510 -27.72 -19.63 21.65
CA GLN A 510 -28.95 -19.81 20.88
C GLN A 510 -30.19 -19.53 21.73
N LYS A 511 -30.21 -20.00 22.99
CA LYS A 511 -31.27 -19.69 23.94
C LYS A 511 -31.34 -18.18 24.22
N GLY A 512 -30.19 -17.51 24.40
CA GLY A 512 -30.12 -16.09 24.57
C GLY A 512 -30.71 -15.32 23.36
N PHE A 513 -30.45 -15.76 22.14
CA PHE A 513 -31.06 -15.16 20.96
C PHE A 513 -32.58 -15.30 20.92
N ALA A 514 -33.11 -16.42 21.33
CA ALA A 514 -34.57 -16.64 21.38
C ALA A 514 -35.24 -15.76 22.45
N GLU A 515 -34.60 -15.55 23.59
CA GLU A 515 -35.15 -14.79 24.70
C GLU A 515 -35.02 -13.27 24.52
N TYR A 516 -33.86 -12.77 24.07
CA TYR A 516 -33.53 -11.35 24.08
C TYR A 516 -33.71 -10.64 22.74
N ILE A 517 -33.65 -11.37 21.61
CA ILE A 517 -33.82 -10.80 20.26
C ILE A 517 -34.82 -11.63 19.41
N PRO A 518 -36.05 -11.93 19.93
CA PRO A 518 -37.00 -12.76 19.20
C PRO A 518 -37.46 -12.18 17.88
N GLY A 519 -37.50 -10.84 17.75
CA GLY A 519 -37.93 -10.14 16.53
C GLY A 519 -36.84 -10.02 15.45
N THR A 520 -35.60 -10.36 15.75
CA THR A 520 -34.48 -10.31 14.79
C THR A 520 -34.47 -11.56 13.93
N THR A 521 -34.39 -11.42 12.61
CA THR A 521 -34.18 -12.54 11.68
C THR A 521 -32.75 -13.05 11.83
N LYS A 522 -32.56 -14.36 12.01
CA LYS A 522 -31.27 -14.98 12.26
C LYS A 522 -30.90 -15.96 11.17
N LEU A 523 -29.75 -15.79 10.55
CA LEU A 523 -29.18 -16.73 9.60
C LEU A 523 -27.91 -17.34 10.21
N ILE A 524 -27.93 -18.65 10.46
CA ILE A 524 -26.86 -19.35 11.14
C ILE A 524 -26.23 -20.37 10.20
N ILE A 525 -25.08 -20.05 9.66
CA ILE A 525 -24.26 -21.02 8.97
C ILE A 525 -23.49 -21.82 10.01
N ALA A 526 -23.72 -23.11 10.05
CA ALA A 526 -23.04 -24.00 10.96
C ALA A 526 -22.48 -25.25 10.25
N GLN A 527 -21.39 -25.77 10.80
CA GLN A 527 -20.86 -27.08 10.42
C GLN A 527 -21.47 -28.19 11.26
N ARG A 528 -21.94 -27.85 12.47
CA ARG A 528 -22.59 -28.79 13.37
C ARG A 528 -24.11 -28.66 13.25
N ILE A 529 -24.79 -29.80 13.08
CA ILE A 529 -26.27 -29.83 13.03
C ILE A 529 -26.87 -29.38 14.35
N SER A 530 -26.25 -29.70 15.50
CA SER A 530 -26.70 -29.26 16.82
C SER A 530 -26.83 -27.76 17.00
N SER A 531 -26.13 -26.96 16.21
CA SER A 531 -26.23 -25.50 16.23
C SER A 531 -27.43 -24.95 15.47
N VAL A 532 -28.10 -25.77 14.65
CA VAL A 532 -29.21 -25.34 13.78
C VAL A 532 -30.44 -26.25 13.88
N GLU A 533 -30.39 -27.33 14.67
CA GLU A 533 -31.51 -28.29 14.80
C GLU A 533 -32.79 -27.65 15.32
N ASN A 534 -32.68 -26.59 16.11
CA ASN A 534 -33.83 -25.86 16.66
C ASN A 534 -34.21 -24.62 15.80
N ALA A 535 -33.67 -24.47 14.61
CA ALA A 535 -34.06 -23.42 13.68
C ALA A 535 -35.49 -23.67 13.13
N ASP A 536 -36.21 -22.59 12.81
CA ASP A 536 -37.55 -22.67 12.25
C ASP A 536 -37.54 -23.41 10.90
N ARG A 537 -36.52 -23.14 10.08
CA ARG A 537 -36.22 -23.87 8.84
C ARG A 537 -34.70 -24.00 8.65
N ILE A 538 -34.31 -25.07 7.97
CA ILE A 538 -32.93 -25.34 7.61
C ILE A 538 -32.84 -25.37 6.07
N ILE A 539 -31.88 -24.66 5.52
CA ILE A 539 -31.55 -24.67 4.09
C ILE A 539 -30.33 -25.57 3.89
N VAL A 540 -30.49 -26.62 3.08
CA VAL A 540 -29.39 -27.47 2.64
C VAL A 540 -28.88 -26.94 1.30
N ILE A 541 -27.64 -26.47 1.25
CA ILE A 541 -27.00 -25.94 0.03
C ILE A 541 -26.00 -26.95 -0.50
N ASP A 542 -26.18 -27.37 -1.74
CA ASP A 542 -25.23 -28.22 -2.45
C ASP A 542 -24.92 -27.69 -3.83
N ASN A 543 -23.61 -27.69 -4.19
CA ASN A 543 -23.11 -27.25 -5.49
C ASN A 543 -23.69 -25.90 -5.97
N GLY A 544 -23.85 -24.94 -5.07
CA GLY A 544 -24.35 -23.58 -5.40
C GLY A 544 -25.85 -23.49 -5.61
N LYS A 545 -26.62 -24.50 -5.20
CA LYS A 545 -28.10 -24.52 -5.31
C LYS A 545 -28.73 -24.88 -3.97
N ILE A 546 -29.97 -24.46 -3.77
CA ILE A 546 -30.79 -24.94 -2.70
C ILE A 546 -31.19 -26.37 -3.04
N ASN A 547 -30.71 -27.34 -2.24
CA ASN A 547 -31.02 -28.75 -2.41
C ASN A 547 -32.34 -29.10 -1.71
N ALA A 548 -32.55 -28.63 -0.47
CA ALA A 548 -33.78 -28.82 0.29
C ALA A 548 -33.98 -27.70 1.31
N ILE A 549 -35.22 -27.46 1.70
CA ILE A 549 -35.62 -26.57 2.80
C ILE A 549 -36.66 -27.31 3.63
N GLY A 550 -36.49 -27.32 4.94
CA GLY A 550 -37.45 -27.93 5.86
C GLY A 550 -37.03 -27.82 7.32
N THR A 551 -37.81 -28.35 8.22
CA THR A 551 -37.45 -28.53 9.63
C THR A 551 -36.42 -29.65 9.79
N HIS A 552 -35.80 -29.74 10.98
CA HIS A 552 -34.87 -30.82 11.30
C HIS A 552 -35.48 -32.22 11.04
N ASP A 553 -36.69 -32.45 11.51
CA ASP A 553 -37.37 -33.76 11.40
C ASP A 553 -37.76 -34.10 9.95
N GLU A 554 -38.16 -33.09 9.15
CA GLU A 554 -38.48 -33.29 7.72
C GLU A 554 -37.21 -33.64 6.95
N LEU A 555 -36.12 -32.88 7.14
CA LEU A 555 -34.86 -33.12 6.43
C LEU A 555 -34.20 -34.46 6.80
N LEU A 556 -34.36 -34.93 8.04
CA LEU A 556 -33.89 -36.26 8.44
C LEU A 556 -34.61 -37.40 7.70
N LYS A 557 -35.87 -37.17 7.31
CA LYS A 557 -36.66 -38.20 6.58
C LYS A 557 -36.41 -38.11 5.08
N ASP A 558 -36.39 -36.91 4.53
CA ASP A 558 -36.55 -36.66 3.09
C ASP A 558 -35.25 -36.23 2.37
N ASN A 559 -34.15 -35.88 3.12
CA ASN A 559 -32.91 -35.42 2.52
C ASN A 559 -31.71 -36.29 2.88
N GLU A 560 -31.14 -36.97 1.88
CA GLU A 560 -30.01 -37.87 2.08
C GLU A 560 -28.74 -37.15 2.56
N ILE A 561 -28.45 -35.94 2.01
CA ILE A 561 -27.27 -35.15 2.38
C ILE A 561 -27.34 -34.74 3.85
N TYR A 562 -28.49 -34.26 4.31
CA TYR A 562 -28.68 -33.83 5.69
C TYR A 562 -28.57 -35.03 6.66
N LYS A 563 -29.16 -36.14 6.29
CA LYS A 563 -29.13 -37.39 7.07
C LYS A 563 -27.72 -37.95 7.21
N GLU A 564 -26.95 -37.99 6.12
CA GLU A 564 -25.55 -38.43 6.11
C GLU A 564 -24.68 -37.57 7.04
N VAL A 565 -24.81 -36.22 6.98
CA VAL A 565 -24.10 -35.29 7.86
C VAL A 565 -24.49 -35.53 9.32
N TYR A 566 -25.77 -35.71 9.62
CA TYR A 566 -26.26 -35.98 10.99
C TYR A 566 -25.72 -37.28 11.55
N GLU A 567 -25.83 -38.38 10.80
CA GLU A 567 -25.34 -39.70 11.23
C GLU A 567 -23.81 -39.70 11.43
N SER A 568 -23.07 -39.03 10.55
CA SER A 568 -21.63 -38.89 10.69
C SER A 568 -21.22 -38.14 11.96
N GLN A 569 -21.96 -37.08 12.32
CA GLN A 569 -21.67 -36.29 13.51
C GLN A 569 -22.08 -37.02 14.80
N LYS A 570 -23.15 -37.81 14.76
CA LYS A 570 -23.61 -38.61 15.89
C LYS A 570 -22.62 -39.75 16.23
N LYS A 571 -22.11 -40.45 15.22
CA LYS A 571 -21.08 -41.48 15.39
C LYS A 571 -19.76 -40.95 15.95
N GLY A 572 -19.34 -39.77 15.53
CA GLY A 572 -18.12 -39.12 16.04
C GLY A 572 -18.25 -38.49 17.43
N GLY A 573 -19.44 -38.40 17.99
CA GLY A 573 -19.69 -37.94 19.37
C GLY A 573 -19.85 -39.04 20.40
N GLU A 574 -19.93 -40.29 19.98
CA GLU A 574 -20.02 -41.49 20.84
C GLU A 574 -18.65 -42.16 21.09
N GLU A 575 -17.58 -41.74 20.42
CA GLU A 575 -16.18 -42.09 20.68
C GLU A 575 -15.47 -41.01 21.56
#